data_e41735d4a9a0b0854da9c4e74cb697ac
#
_entry.id   e41735d4a9a0b0854da9c4e74cb697ac
#
_cell.length_a   1.000
_cell.length_b   1.000
_cell.length_c   1.000
_cell.angle_alpha   90.00
_cell.angle_beta   90.00
_cell.angle_gamma   90.00
#
_symmetry.space_group_name_H-M   'P 1'
#
loop_
_entity.id
_entity.type
_entity.pdbx_description
1 polymer ?
#
loop_
_entity_poly.entity_id
_entity_poly.type
_entity_poly.pdbx_seq_one_letter_code
_entity_poly.pdbx_strand_id
1 'polypeptide(L)'
;RLAVGVALVFVLASLLGAGAQPVVSTKQDIAVFSLGYYGWFIPFQALGTIDLKIQEVFSDIGRFRVFGTAQRLSSHGLQQFIDALRRTKQGNVVVPEQYQFGEAFLTKAEFERLTGAFIVVVPVVTNFAVYWDAKAATWHCSITTGFTFIDVAHDATVIAVESIDTSGSDKTSMNSAVMYAINAIPPQLEYKIRSIPQFQISTRILEAQGPTVKIQLGANMGLKKGDEYAIVEKRTFGIIEDTREAGLIVITDVSQQVSTGRVLYASAGLNADTQLKEIARQGVDFDLYFHSSGGQMLPGFRMTASRGFYPLRPFVGIQIPLGNAIVTTVVDIVPVNAIFGAEYMIPIGRFHIAPYAGVGLTYVHIAVPPIGYESDSLTHLGAQAGGRIGYLVSRDIRLYVDVGADYWLPLDRIHFREYGGLTIGAGISFKL
;
A
#
# COMPACT_ATOMS: atom_id res chain seq x y z
N ARG A 1 1.55 23.43 61.69
CA ARG A 1 0.73 23.94 60.53
C ARG A 1 1.55 24.17 59.26
N LEU A 2 2.90 24.39 59.37
CA LEU A 2 3.75 24.54 58.16
C LEU A 2 4.06 23.22 57.43
N ALA A 3 4.17 22.10 58.17
CA ALA A 3 4.52 20.79 57.59
C ALA A 3 3.39 20.17 56.75
N VAL A 4 2.11 20.48 57.03
CA VAL A 4 0.97 19.98 56.29
C VAL A 4 0.80 20.72 54.94
N GLY A 5 1.17 22.00 54.86
CA GLY A 5 1.12 22.79 53.65
C GLY A 5 2.17 22.38 52.60
N VAL A 6 3.37 21.97 53.02
CA VAL A 6 4.44 21.52 52.12
C VAL A 6 4.14 20.15 51.53
N ALA A 7 3.53 19.23 52.29
CA ALA A 7 3.13 17.91 51.77
C ALA A 7 1.99 18.01 50.74
N LEU A 8 1.07 18.95 50.89
CA LEU A 8 -0.05 19.13 49.94
C LEU A 8 0.42 19.75 48.60
N VAL A 9 1.46 20.62 48.63
CA VAL A 9 2.05 21.20 47.41
C VAL A 9 2.86 20.16 46.63
N PHE A 10 3.54 19.24 47.35
CA PHE A 10 4.25 18.13 46.66
C PHE A 10 3.31 17.09 46.06
N VAL A 11 2.17 16.81 46.66
CA VAL A 11 1.15 15.90 46.11
C VAL A 11 0.43 16.53 44.92
N LEU A 12 0.16 17.83 44.91
CA LEU A 12 -0.41 18.53 43.73
C LEU A 12 0.63 18.68 42.60
N ALA A 13 1.92 18.85 42.89
CA ALA A 13 2.96 18.92 41.88
C ALA A 13 3.21 17.56 41.18
N SER A 14 3.00 16.45 41.89
CA SER A 14 3.09 15.10 41.29
C SER A 14 1.88 14.72 40.46
N LEU A 15 0.73 15.39 40.64
CA LEU A 15 -0.47 15.19 39.81
C LEU A 15 -0.49 16.02 38.48
N LEU A 16 0.34 17.07 38.41
CA LEU A 16 0.47 17.91 37.22
C LEU A 16 1.55 17.45 36.22
N GLY A 17 2.29 16.38 36.55
CA GLY A 17 3.39 15.87 35.76
C GLY A 17 3.12 14.57 35.00
N ALA A 18 1.88 14.06 34.99
CA ALA A 18 1.52 12.91 34.14
C ALA A 18 1.29 13.35 32.69
N GLY A 19 2.36 13.79 32.03
CA GLY A 19 2.36 13.87 30.57
C GLY A 19 1.95 12.50 30.04
N ALA A 20 0.87 12.46 29.23
CA ALA A 20 0.40 11.22 28.64
C ALA A 20 1.57 10.53 27.95
N GLN A 21 1.97 9.36 28.46
CA GLN A 21 3.07 8.59 27.83
C GLN A 21 2.68 8.32 26.36
N PRO A 22 3.64 8.45 25.44
CA PRO A 22 3.37 8.17 24.03
C PRO A 22 2.86 6.73 23.89
N VAL A 23 1.70 6.60 23.25
CA VAL A 23 1.02 5.31 23.08
C VAL A 23 1.78 4.51 22.03
N VAL A 24 2.34 3.38 22.42
CA VAL A 24 2.89 2.38 21.50
C VAL A 24 1.78 1.38 21.17
N SER A 25 1.50 1.21 19.88
CA SER A 25 0.46 0.29 19.42
C SER A 25 0.79 -1.16 19.79
N THR A 26 -0.24 -1.89 20.21
CA THR A 26 -0.21 -3.32 20.49
C THR A 26 -1.16 -4.05 19.55
N LYS A 27 -1.01 -5.38 19.44
CA LYS A 27 -1.93 -6.20 18.63
C LYS A 27 -3.34 -6.12 19.18
N GLN A 28 -4.27 -5.91 18.27
CA GLN A 28 -5.71 -5.83 18.55
C GLN A 28 -6.41 -7.11 18.14
N ASP A 29 -7.47 -7.48 18.86
CA ASP A 29 -8.30 -8.61 18.49
C ASP A 29 -9.30 -8.19 17.39
N ILE A 30 -9.36 -8.99 16.33
CA ILE A 30 -10.24 -8.73 15.20
C ILE A 30 -10.97 -10.02 14.81
N ALA A 31 -12.27 -9.91 14.59
CA ALA A 31 -13.08 -11.00 14.07
C ALA A 31 -13.46 -10.73 12.62
N VAL A 32 -13.22 -11.69 11.73
CA VAL A 32 -13.50 -11.56 10.30
C VAL A 32 -14.53 -12.62 9.90
N PHE A 33 -15.70 -12.16 9.45
CA PHE A 33 -16.72 -13.01 8.86
C PHE A 33 -16.26 -13.57 7.51
N SER A 34 -16.81 -14.70 7.12
CA SER A 34 -16.67 -15.17 5.74
C SER A 34 -17.43 -14.26 4.77
N LEU A 35 -16.94 -14.21 3.54
CA LEU A 35 -17.41 -13.31 2.49
C LEU A 35 -18.91 -13.50 2.19
N GLY A 36 -19.70 -12.46 2.45
CA GLY A 36 -21.10 -12.40 2.02
C GLY A 36 -21.21 -12.12 0.51
N TYR A 37 -22.33 -12.52 -0.10
CA TYR A 37 -22.62 -12.23 -1.51
C TYR A 37 -24.13 -12.14 -1.75
N TYR A 38 -24.52 -11.43 -2.82
CA TYR A 38 -25.92 -11.20 -3.17
C TYR A 38 -26.20 -11.71 -4.56
N GLY A 39 -27.00 -12.81 -4.69
CA GLY A 39 -27.64 -13.21 -5.93
C GLY A 39 -26.72 -13.47 -7.14
N TRP A 40 -25.43 -13.28 -7.00
CA TRP A 40 -24.44 -13.51 -8.06
C TRP A 40 -24.05 -14.98 -8.08
N PHE A 41 -23.95 -15.53 -9.28
CA PHE A 41 -23.34 -16.85 -9.41
C PHE A 41 -21.82 -16.71 -9.28
N ILE A 42 -21.31 -16.92 -8.07
CA ILE A 42 -19.88 -16.98 -7.80
C ILE A 42 -19.50 -18.45 -7.65
N PRO A 43 -18.54 -18.97 -8.43
CA PRO A 43 -18.07 -20.34 -8.26
C PRO A 43 -17.61 -20.58 -6.82
N PHE A 44 -18.04 -21.71 -6.21
CA PHE A 44 -17.74 -22.01 -4.81
C PHE A 44 -16.24 -21.99 -4.49
N GLN A 45 -15.40 -22.46 -5.44
CA GLN A 45 -13.95 -22.41 -5.31
C GLN A 45 -13.41 -20.97 -5.25
N ALA A 46 -13.99 -20.05 -6.04
CA ALA A 46 -13.61 -18.63 -6.01
C ALA A 46 -13.96 -18.00 -4.66
N LEU A 47 -15.16 -18.28 -4.10
CA LEU A 47 -15.55 -17.81 -2.77
C LEU A 47 -14.57 -18.24 -1.69
N GLY A 48 -14.24 -19.55 -1.63
CA GLY A 48 -13.28 -20.07 -0.65
C GLY A 48 -11.88 -19.46 -0.80
N THR A 49 -11.44 -19.22 -2.05
CA THR A 49 -10.15 -18.59 -2.30
C THR A 49 -10.15 -17.12 -1.85
N ILE A 50 -11.23 -16.37 -2.11
CA ILE A 50 -11.35 -14.98 -1.65
C ILE A 50 -11.34 -14.92 -0.12
N ASP A 51 -12.10 -15.80 0.57
CA ASP A 51 -12.12 -15.89 2.03
C ASP A 51 -10.72 -16.09 2.61
N LEU A 52 -9.97 -17.06 2.05
CA LEU A 52 -8.60 -17.32 2.48
C LEU A 52 -7.70 -16.12 2.27
N LYS A 53 -7.78 -15.44 1.10
CA LYS A 53 -6.99 -14.25 0.80
C LYS A 53 -7.31 -13.09 1.72
N ILE A 54 -8.58 -12.88 2.07
CA ILE A 54 -8.98 -11.84 3.04
C ILE A 54 -8.38 -12.15 4.42
N GLN A 55 -8.53 -13.38 4.93
CA GLN A 55 -8.00 -13.77 6.24
C GLN A 55 -6.46 -13.69 6.28
N GLU A 56 -5.78 -14.09 5.20
CA GLU A 56 -4.34 -13.98 5.04
C GLU A 56 -3.88 -12.51 5.21
N VAL A 57 -4.56 -11.55 4.56
CA VAL A 57 -4.22 -10.12 4.70
C VAL A 57 -4.28 -9.64 6.14
N PHE A 58 -5.36 -9.96 6.88
CA PHE A 58 -5.47 -9.55 8.28
C PHE A 58 -4.40 -10.18 9.18
N SER A 59 -3.98 -11.41 8.87
CA SER A 59 -2.91 -12.10 9.59
C SER A 59 -1.54 -11.51 9.26
N ASP A 60 -1.26 -11.26 7.96
CA ASP A 60 0.04 -10.82 7.45
C ASP A 60 0.35 -9.35 7.80
N ILE A 61 -0.68 -8.55 7.96
CA ILE A 61 -0.56 -7.15 8.40
C ILE A 61 0.11 -7.05 9.79
N GLY A 62 0.11 -8.16 10.56
CA GLY A 62 0.87 -8.34 11.80
C GLY A 62 0.33 -7.62 13.03
N ARG A 63 -0.58 -6.67 12.89
CA ARG A 63 -1.13 -5.84 13.98
C ARG A 63 -2.39 -6.39 14.62
N PHE A 64 -2.89 -7.52 14.14
CA PHE A 64 -4.12 -8.15 14.63
C PHE A 64 -3.87 -9.56 15.17
N ARG A 65 -4.72 -9.98 16.11
CA ARG A 65 -5.00 -11.38 16.43
C ARG A 65 -6.33 -11.72 15.78
N VAL A 66 -6.29 -12.53 14.74
CA VAL A 66 -7.43 -12.75 13.84
C VAL A 66 -8.26 -13.95 14.30
N PHE A 67 -9.58 -13.75 14.40
CA PHE A 67 -10.57 -14.81 14.59
C PHE A 67 -11.44 -14.88 13.32
N GLY A 68 -11.30 -15.95 12.56
CA GLY A 68 -12.19 -16.23 11.43
C GLY A 68 -13.50 -16.86 11.90
N THR A 69 -14.61 -16.56 11.24
CA THR A 69 -15.88 -17.26 11.37
C THR A 69 -16.36 -17.75 10.01
N ALA A 70 -16.90 -18.98 9.97
CA ALA A 70 -17.46 -19.55 8.74
C ALA A 70 -18.82 -18.95 8.35
N GLN A 71 -19.43 -18.15 9.23
CA GLN A 71 -20.72 -17.52 8.99
C GLN A 71 -20.61 -16.38 7.99
N ARG A 72 -21.62 -16.25 7.12
CA ARG A 72 -21.72 -15.19 6.09
C ARG A 72 -22.89 -14.28 6.41
N LEU A 73 -22.64 -12.99 6.51
CA LEU A 73 -23.70 -12.01 6.75
C LEU A 73 -24.13 -11.35 5.44
N SER A 74 -25.43 -11.27 5.23
CA SER A 74 -26.06 -10.39 4.23
C SER A 74 -26.14 -8.95 4.77
N SER A 75 -26.43 -7.94 3.93
CA SER A 75 -26.62 -6.54 4.41
C SER A 75 -27.71 -6.45 5.47
N HIS A 76 -28.81 -7.18 5.30
CA HIS A 76 -29.89 -7.18 6.27
C HIS A 76 -29.45 -7.87 7.58
N GLY A 77 -28.76 -9.00 7.48
CA GLY A 77 -28.16 -9.68 8.63
C GLY A 77 -27.12 -8.84 9.35
N LEU A 78 -26.35 -8.04 8.62
CA LEU A 78 -25.38 -7.12 9.20
C LEU A 78 -26.04 -6.07 10.09
N GLN A 79 -27.16 -5.45 9.67
CA GLN A 79 -27.87 -4.48 10.50
C GLN A 79 -28.44 -5.13 11.76
N GLN A 80 -29.05 -6.30 11.62
CA GLN A 80 -29.54 -7.08 12.77
C GLN A 80 -28.42 -7.46 13.74
N PHE A 81 -27.25 -7.83 13.23
CA PHE A 81 -26.06 -8.12 14.03
C PHE A 81 -25.57 -6.90 14.81
N ILE A 82 -25.45 -5.74 14.18
CA ILE A 82 -25.06 -4.48 14.83
C ILE A 82 -26.07 -4.12 15.96
N ASP A 83 -27.36 -4.25 15.69
CA ASP A 83 -28.38 -3.95 16.68
C ASP A 83 -28.39 -4.94 17.85
N ALA A 84 -28.07 -6.22 17.61
CA ALA A 84 -27.89 -7.23 18.66
C ALA A 84 -26.66 -6.93 19.51
N LEU A 85 -25.53 -6.54 18.89
CA LEU A 85 -24.32 -6.12 19.60
C LEU A 85 -24.59 -4.94 20.54
N ARG A 86 -25.28 -3.90 20.04
CA ARG A 86 -25.64 -2.72 20.83
C ARG A 86 -26.51 -3.08 22.03
N ARG A 87 -27.57 -3.88 21.83
CA ARG A 87 -28.46 -4.31 22.92
C ARG A 87 -27.72 -5.15 23.97
N THR A 88 -26.86 -6.04 23.57
CA THR A 88 -26.06 -6.87 24.50
C THR A 88 -25.13 -6.00 25.34
N LYS A 89 -24.48 -5.00 24.75
CA LYS A 89 -23.60 -4.06 25.48
C LYS A 89 -24.36 -3.16 26.47
N GLN A 90 -25.59 -2.83 26.19
CA GLN A 90 -26.46 -2.06 27.11
C GLN A 90 -26.99 -2.88 28.29
N GLY A 91 -26.67 -4.17 28.35
CA GLY A 91 -27.04 -5.06 29.46
C GLY A 91 -28.53 -5.44 29.49
N ASN A 92 -29.30 -5.14 28.44
CA ASN A 92 -30.75 -5.27 28.42
C ASN A 92 -31.30 -6.57 27.87
N VAL A 93 -30.44 -7.56 27.55
CA VAL A 93 -30.90 -8.79 26.88
C VAL A 93 -30.27 -10.04 27.47
N VAL A 94 -31.10 -11.01 27.78
CA VAL A 94 -30.65 -12.40 28.00
C VAL A 94 -30.13 -12.92 26.66
N VAL A 95 -28.85 -13.29 26.60
CA VAL A 95 -28.21 -13.83 25.41
C VAL A 95 -28.87 -15.19 25.09
N PRO A 96 -29.56 -15.34 23.92
CA PRO A 96 -30.18 -16.62 23.56
C PRO A 96 -29.10 -17.65 23.21
N GLU A 97 -29.47 -18.92 23.26
CA GLU A 97 -28.54 -20.02 22.92
C GLU A 97 -28.09 -19.99 21.47
N GLN A 98 -28.88 -19.37 20.58
CA GLN A 98 -28.58 -19.21 19.18
C GLN A 98 -29.13 -17.88 18.65
N TYR A 99 -28.32 -17.21 17.86
CA TYR A 99 -28.69 -16.00 17.11
C TYR A 99 -28.83 -16.30 15.63
N GLN A 100 -29.84 -15.76 14.99
CA GLN A 100 -30.02 -15.78 13.55
C GLN A 100 -29.94 -14.34 12.99
N PHE A 101 -29.06 -14.13 12.03
CA PHE A 101 -28.87 -12.84 11.33
C PHE A 101 -28.99 -13.09 9.82
N GLY A 102 -30.20 -12.97 9.29
CA GLY A 102 -30.48 -13.42 7.93
C GLY A 102 -30.31 -14.94 7.81
N GLU A 103 -29.36 -15.36 6.98
CA GLU A 103 -29.01 -16.78 6.79
C GLU A 103 -27.89 -17.26 7.73
N ALA A 104 -27.25 -16.37 8.47
CA ALA A 104 -26.19 -16.70 9.40
C ALA A 104 -26.73 -17.14 10.75
N PHE A 105 -26.17 -18.23 11.29
CA PHE A 105 -26.48 -18.75 12.61
C PHE A 105 -25.24 -18.70 13.50
N LEU A 106 -25.31 -17.95 14.59
CA LEU A 106 -24.26 -17.87 15.59
C LEU A 106 -24.73 -18.54 16.88
N THR A 107 -23.93 -19.45 17.40
CA THR A 107 -24.11 -19.96 18.74
C THR A 107 -23.85 -18.85 19.76
N LYS A 108 -24.34 -19.01 20.99
CA LYS A 108 -24.06 -18.11 22.09
C LYS A 108 -22.54 -17.88 22.27
N ALA A 109 -21.76 -18.96 22.26
CA ALA A 109 -20.31 -18.89 22.41
C ALA A 109 -19.63 -18.12 21.28
N GLU A 110 -20.05 -18.31 20.03
CA GLU A 110 -19.54 -17.54 18.89
C GLU A 110 -19.91 -16.07 19.00
N PHE A 111 -21.14 -15.74 19.38
CA PHE A 111 -21.57 -14.37 19.56
C PHE A 111 -20.83 -13.69 20.72
N GLU A 112 -20.64 -14.36 21.85
CA GLU A 112 -19.86 -13.85 22.99
C GLU A 112 -18.39 -13.64 22.60
N ARG A 113 -17.81 -14.53 21.80
CA ARG A 113 -16.45 -14.36 21.26
C ARG A 113 -16.35 -13.15 20.35
N LEU A 114 -17.34 -12.93 19.47
CA LEU A 114 -17.39 -11.74 18.60
C LEU A 114 -17.56 -10.46 19.41
N THR A 115 -18.39 -10.46 20.47
CA THR A 115 -18.57 -9.30 21.35
C THR A 115 -17.32 -8.98 22.18
N GLY A 116 -16.43 -9.95 22.39
CA GLY A 116 -15.13 -9.78 23.05
C GLY A 116 -14.02 -9.29 22.11
N ALA A 117 -14.24 -9.27 20.79
CA ALA A 117 -13.28 -8.73 19.84
C ALA A 117 -13.26 -7.21 19.89
N PHE A 118 -12.11 -6.63 19.54
CA PHE A 118 -11.99 -5.17 19.41
C PHE A 118 -12.74 -4.65 18.18
N ILE A 119 -12.55 -5.32 17.05
CA ILE A 119 -13.19 -4.98 15.77
C ILE A 119 -13.82 -6.23 15.17
N VAL A 120 -14.98 -6.06 14.54
CA VAL A 120 -15.61 -7.06 13.67
C VAL A 120 -15.57 -6.56 12.24
N VAL A 121 -15.16 -7.42 11.30
CA VAL A 121 -15.11 -7.13 9.87
C VAL A 121 -16.09 -8.01 9.13
N VAL A 122 -16.93 -7.38 8.32
CA VAL A 122 -17.90 -8.07 7.46
C VAL A 122 -17.59 -7.77 6.01
N PRO A 123 -16.95 -8.70 5.29
CA PRO A 123 -16.70 -8.59 3.86
C PRO A 123 -17.92 -9.03 3.04
N VAL A 124 -18.22 -8.31 1.96
CA VAL A 124 -19.33 -8.63 1.06
C VAL A 124 -18.93 -8.38 -0.38
N VAL A 125 -19.15 -9.34 -1.28
CA VAL A 125 -19.04 -9.10 -2.73
C VAL A 125 -20.26 -8.31 -3.19
N THR A 126 -20.03 -7.14 -3.72
CA THR A 126 -21.07 -6.25 -4.26
C THR A 126 -21.16 -6.30 -5.78
N ASN A 127 -20.11 -6.79 -6.46
CA ASN A 127 -20.11 -7.08 -7.89
C ASN A 127 -19.16 -8.26 -8.20
N PHE A 128 -19.62 -9.16 -9.06
CA PHE A 128 -18.81 -10.23 -9.65
C PHE A 128 -19.22 -10.42 -11.10
N ALA A 129 -18.36 -10.07 -12.03
CA ALA A 129 -18.63 -10.17 -13.45
C ALA A 129 -17.48 -10.86 -14.17
N VAL A 130 -17.80 -11.85 -14.99
CA VAL A 130 -16.85 -12.53 -15.89
C VAL A 130 -17.42 -12.52 -17.29
N TYR A 131 -16.66 -12.03 -18.26
CA TYR A 131 -17.10 -11.94 -19.66
C TYR A 131 -15.94 -12.06 -20.62
N TRP A 132 -16.27 -12.41 -21.86
CA TRP A 132 -15.34 -12.41 -22.99
C TRP A 132 -15.39 -11.07 -23.71
N ASP A 133 -14.26 -10.37 -23.80
CA ASP A 133 -14.13 -9.19 -24.65
C ASP A 133 -13.68 -9.62 -26.05
N ALA A 134 -14.61 -9.54 -27.01
CA ALA A 134 -14.34 -9.94 -28.38
C ALA A 134 -13.35 -9.01 -29.11
N LYS A 135 -13.23 -7.74 -28.68
CA LYS A 135 -12.28 -6.80 -29.32
C LYS A 135 -10.85 -7.05 -28.85
N ALA A 136 -10.67 -7.30 -27.56
CA ALA A 136 -9.37 -7.62 -26.99
C ALA A 136 -9.00 -9.09 -27.12
N ALA A 137 -9.94 -9.97 -27.52
CA ALA A 137 -9.82 -11.42 -27.52
C ALA A 137 -9.30 -11.95 -26.16
N THR A 138 -9.93 -11.50 -25.06
CA THR A 138 -9.55 -11.85 -23.69
C THR A 138 -10.76 -12.10 -22.82
N TRP A 139 -10.61 -13.03 -21.84
CA TRP A 139 -11.50 -13.14 -20.71
C TRP A 139 -11.19 -12.02 -19.71
N HIS A 140 -12.23 -11.39 -19.20
CA HIS A 140 -12.14 -10.40 -18.14
C HIS A 140 -12.93 -10.84 -16.92
N CYS A 141 -12.36 -10.61 -15.73
CA CYS A 141 -13.06 -10.73 -14.47
C CYS A 141 -12.97 -9.41 -13.70
N SER A 142 -14.07 -9.00 -13.12
CA SER A 142 -14.15 -7.81 -12.25
C SER A 142 -14.83 -8.22 -10.95
N ILE A 143 -14.21 -7.89 -9.81
CA ILE A 143 -14.70 -8.20 -8.46
C ILE A 143 -14.69 -6.92 -7.65
N THR A 144 -15.85 -6.52 -7.12
CA THR A 144 -15.93 -5.44 -6.11
C THR A 144 -16.28 -6.07 -4.77
N THR A 145 -15.45 -5.82 -3.76
CA THR A 145 -15.66 -6.30 -2.40
C THR A 145 -15.75 -5.13 -1.43
N GLY A 146 -16.88 -5.01 -0.73
CA GLY A 146 -17.08 -4.07 0.35
C GLY A 146 -16.67 -4.67 1.69
N PHE A 147 -16.15 -3.85 2.59
CA PHE A 147 -15.74 -4.23 3.95
C PHE A 147 -16.35 -3.25 4.94
N THR A 148 -17.14 -3.75 5.88
CA THR A 148 -17.66 -2.96 6.99
C THR A 148 -16.89 -3.30 8.25
N PHE A 149 -16.28 -2.28 8.86
CA PHE A 149 -15.53 -2.38 10.12
C PHE A 149 -16.37 -1.84 11.26
N ILE A 150 -16.58 -2.66 12.29
CA ILE A 150 -17.45 -2.35 13.43
C ILE A 150 -16.60 -2.37 14.70
N ASP A 151 -16.52 -1.24 15.39
CA ASP A 151 -15.89 -1.17 16.71
C ASP A 151 -16.83 -1.74 17.76
N VAL A 152 -16.53 -2.95 18.19
CA VAL A 152 -17.31 -3.63 19.23
C VAL A 152 -16.89 -3.17 20.62
N ALA A 153 -15.67 -2.65 20.81
CA ALA A 153 -15.24 -2.12 22.09
C ALA A 153 -16.05 -0.88 22.52
N HIS A 154 -16.45 -0.03 21.55
CA HIS A 154 -17.16 1.21 21.79
C HIS A 154 -18.52 1.24 21.05
N ASP A 155 -19.58 0.80 21.71
CA ASP A 155 -21.00 0.95 21.30
C ASP A 155 -21.40 0.32 19.96
N ALA A 156 -20.66 -0.64 19.43
CA ALA A 156 -20.90 -1.29 18.14
C ALA A 156 -21.14 -0.28 17.00
N THR A 157 -20.25 0.71 16.89
CA THR A 157 -20.31 1.73 15.84
C THR A 157 -19.55 1.27 14.60
N VAL A 158 -20.07 1.63 13.41
CA VAL A 158 -19.33 1.44 12.16
C VAL A 158 -18.25 2.53 12.10
N ILE A 159 -16.98 2.10 12.09
CA ILE A 159 -15.81 3.00 12.07
C ILE A 159 -15.30 3.27 10.66
N ALA A 160 -15.49 2.31 9.75
CA ALA A 160 -15.12 2.46 8.36
C ALA A 160 -15.96 1.55 7.46
N VAL A 161 -16.21 2.02 6.24
CA VAL A 161 -16.73 1.21 5.13
C VAL A 161 -15.78 1.43 3.96
N GLU A 162 -15.10 0.36 3.54
CA GLU A 162 -14.13 0.41 2.46
C GLU A 162 -14.59 -0.47 1.30
N SER A 163 -14.22 -0.09 0.10
CA SER A 163 -14.45 -0.89 -1.11
C SER A 163 -13.15 -1.06 -1.88
N ILE A 164 -12.96 -2.25 -2.41
CA ILE A 164 -11.86 -2.56 -3.33
C ILE A 164 -12.43 -3.10 -4.63
N ASP A 165 -11.90 -2.61 -5.74
CA ASP A 165 -12.21 -3.06 -7.08
C ASP A 165 -10.99 -3.76 -7.65
N THR A 166 -11.15 -5.03 -8.00
CA THR A 166 -10.08 -5.82 -8.59
C THR A 166 -10.48 -6.35 -9.94
N SER A 167 -9.52 -6.50 -10.82
CA SER A 167 -9.75 -7.04 -12.15
C SER A 167 -8.63 -7.98 -12.56
N GLY A 168 -8.96 -8.91 -13.43
CA GLY A 168 -8.00 -9.81 -14.06
C GLY A 168 -8.41 -10.08 -15.50
N SER A 169 -7.44 -10.33 -16.37
CA SER A 169 -7.69 -10.69 -17.75
C SER A 169 -6.74 -11.78 -18.22
N ASP A 170 -7.24 -12.66 -19.10
CA ASP A 170 -6.45 -13.75 -19.67
C ASP A 170 -6.97 -14.08 -21.08
N LYS A 171 -6.05 -14.35 -22.03
CA LYS A 171 -6.41 -14.65 -23.42
C LYS A 171 -7.00 -16.04 -23.61
N THR A 172 -6.70 -16.97 -22.74
CA THR A 172 -6.96 -18.39 -22.92
C THR A 172 -7.94 -18.99 -21.92
N SER A 173 -7.99 -18.45 -20.69
CA SER A 173 -8.70 -19.09 -19.59
C SER A 173 -9.53 -18.11 -18.78
N MET A 174 -10.83 -18.38 -18.70
CA MET A 174 -11.75 -17.68 -17.81
C MET A 174 -11.28 -17.81 -16.33
N ASN A 175 -10.86 -19.01 -15.94
CA ASN A 175 -10.40 -19.27 -14.56
C ASN A 175 -9.14 -18.48 -14.21
N SER A 176 -8.21 -18.32 -15.16
CA SER A 176 -7.02 -17.49 -14.96
C SER A 176 -7.38 -16.03 -14.76
N ALA A 177 -8.33 -15.49 -15.54
CA ALA A 177 -8.81 -14.12 -15.35
C ALA A 177 -9.43 -13.92 -13.95
N VAL A 178 -10.23 -14.90 -13.47
CA VAL A 178 -10.78 -14.89 -12.09
C VAL A 178 -9.67 -14.91 -11.05
N MET A 179 -8.68 -15.79 -11.21
CA MET A 179 -7.57 -15.91 -10.26
C MET A 179 -6.70 -14.63 -10.22
N TYR A 180 -6.48 -13.98 -11.36
CA TYR A 180 -5.78 -12.69 -11.39
C TYR A 180 -6.56 -11.60 -10.63
N ALA A 181 -7.88 -11.52 -10.81
CA ALA A 181 -8.72 -10.61 -10.06
C ALA A 181 -8.67 -10.88 -8.54
N ILE A 182 -8.73 -12.15 -8.13
CA ILE A 182 -8.62 -12.55 -6.71
C ILE A 182 -7.24 -12.22 -6.14
N ASN A 183 -6.17 -12.47 -6.86
CA ASN A 183 -4.80 -12.19 -6.42
C ASN A 183 -4.50 -10.70 -6.33
N ALA A 184 -5.29 -9.83 -6.93
CA ALA A 184 -5.20 -8.38 -6.79
C ALA A 184 -5.88 -7.85 -5.50
N ILE A 185 -6.66 -8.69 -4.77
CA ILE A 185 -7.31 -8.30 -3.51
C ILE A 185 -6.31 -7.96 -2.39
N PRO A 186 -5.31 -8.81 -2.07
CA PRO A 186 -4.45 -8.59 -0.91
C PRO A 186 -3.75 -7.23 -0.88
N PRO A 187 -3.04 -6.76 -1.90
CA PRO A 187 -2.32 -5.48 -1.82
C PRO A 187 -3.25 -4.28 -1.66
N GLN A 188 -4.44 -4.30 -2.28
CA GLN A 188 -5.42 -3.23 -2.14
C GLN A 188 -6.04 -3.24 -0.74
N LEU A 189 -6.43 -4.42 -0.23
CA LEU A 189 -7.02 -4.55 1.10
C LEU A 189 -6.02 -4.18 2.20
N GLU A 190 -4.76 -4.60 2.10
CA GLU A 190 -3.70 -4.22 3.04
C GLU A 190 -3.56 -2.69 3.13
N TYR A 191 -3.52 -2.01 1.99
CA TYR A 191 -3.45 -0.54 1.95
C TYR A 191 -4.69 0.10 2.58
N LYS A 192 -5.89 -0.35 2.23
CA LYS A 192 -7.15 0.17 2.77
C LYS A 192 -7.21 0.03 4.30
N ILE A 193 -6.88 -1.15 4.85
CA ILE A 193 -6.84 -1.37 6.29
C ILE A 193 -5.85 -0.41 6.96
N ARG A 194 -4.64 -0.26 6.42
CA ARG A 194 -3.60 0.63 6.96
C ARG A 194 -4.00 2.11 6.88
N SER A 195 -4.88 2.46 5.95
CA SER A 195 -5.37 3.84 5.78
C SER A 195 -6.46 4.22 6.80
N ILE A 196 -7.13 3.26 7.43
CA ILE A 196 -8.12 3.52 8.47
C ILE A 196 -7.40 4.12 9.70
N PRO A 197 -7.78 5.34 10.16
CA PRO A 197 -7.05 6.04 11.23
C PRO A 197 -6.92 5.24 12.53
N GLN A 198 -7.92 4.42 12.88
CA GLN A 198 -7.93 3.57 14.07
C GLN A 198 -6.92 2.42 13.99
N PHE A 199 -6.52 2.02 12.78
CA PHE A 199 -5.57 0.93 12.55
C PHE A 199 -4.15 1.43 12.26
N GLN A 200 -3.95 2.73 12.09
CA GLN A 200 -2.63 3.30 11.93
C GLN A 200 -1.79 3.09 13.19
N ILE A 201 -0.59 2.58 13.01
CA ILE A 201 0.31 2.30 14.11
C ILE A 201 0.97 3.58 14.60
N SER A 202 0.97 3.76 15.91
CA SER A 202 1.76 4.78 16.59
C SER A 202 2.89 4.13 17.38
N THR A 203 4.04 4.80 17.45
CA THR A 203 5.20 4.37 18.19
C THR A 203 5.98 5.58 18.71
N ARG A 204 7.09 5.31 19.39
CA ARG A 204 8.02 6.33 19.86
C ARG A 204 9.45 6.03 19.43
N ILE A 205 10.25 7.06 19.38
CA ILE A 205 11.70 6.95 19.23
C ILE A 205 12.26 6.45 20.57
N LEU A 206 13.06 5.37 20.51
CA LEU A 206 13.83 4.87 21.66
C LEU A 206 15.18 5.57 21.76
N GLU A 207 15.82 5.79 20.62
CA GLU A 207 17.15 6.37 20.52
C GLU A 207 17.26 7.16 19.20
N ALA A 208 17.89 8.33 19.26
CA ALA A 208 18.21 9.13 18.09
C ALA A 208 19.72 9.41 18.06
N GLN A 209 20.37 9.03 16.96
CA GLN A 209 21.80 9.25 16.71
C GLN A 209 21.99 9.90 15.33
N GLY A 210 22.11 11.22 15.29
CA GLY A 210 22.18 11.96 14.06
C GLY A 210 20.93 11.71 13.19
N PRO A 211 21.09 11.28 11.92
CA PRO A 211 19.96 11.01 11.04
C PRO A 211 19.30 9.63 11.25
N THR A 212 19.82 8.81 12.18
CA THR A 212 19.33 7.46 12.43
C THR A 212 18.53 7.41 13.72
N VAL A 213 17.40 6.73 13.71
CA VAL A 213 16.54 6.54 14.89
C VAL A 213 16.20 5.07 15.07
N LYS A 214 16.07 4.63 16.33
CA LYS A 214 15.49 3.33 16.68
C LYS A 214 14.09 3.55 17.21
N ILE A 215 13.16 2.69 16.82
CA ILE A 215 11.76 2.76 17.21
C ILE A 215 11.29 1.45 17.87
N GLN A 216 10.31 1.55 18.74
CA GLN A 216 9.77 0.43 19.52
C GLN A 216 8.68 -0.33 18.75
N LEU A 217 8.94 -0.70 17.50
CA LEU A 217 8.08 -1.55 16.68
C LEU A 217 8.95 -2.36 15.73
N GLY A 218 8.49 -3.55 15.37
CA GLY A 218 9.23 -4.43 14.46
C GLY A 218 8.33 -5.32 13.60
N ALA A 219 8.89 -6.37 13.06
CA ALA A 219 8.20 -7.33 12.19
C ALA A 219 6.99 -7.98 12.85
N ASN A 220 7.01 -8.12 14.19
CA ASN A 220 5.86 -8.64 14.96
C ASN A 220 4.59 -7.78 14.84
N MET A 221 4.73 -6.51 14.43
CA MET A 221 3.64 -5.56 14.17
C MET A 221 3.45 -5.27 12.68
N GLY A 222 4.07 -6.07 11.80
CA GLY A 222 3.94 -5.97 10.35
C GLY A 222 4.76 -4.85 9.71
N LEU A 223 5.78 -4.31 10.40
CA LEU A 223 6.68 -3.34 9.78
C LEU A 223 7.50 -3.99 8.68
N LYS A 224 7.68 -3.25 7.60
CA LYS A 224 8.52 -3.63 6.46
C LYS A 224 9.54 -2.51 6.17
N LYS A 225 10.68 -2.87 5.59
CA LYS A 225 11.64 -1.88 5.07
C LYS A 225 10.95 -0.99 4.06
N GLY A 226 11.17 0.32 4.14
CA GLY A 226 10.50 1.31 3.29
C GLY A 226 9.18 1.85 3.86
N ASP A 227 8.65 1.32 4.97
CA ASP A 227 7.53 1.95 5.69
C ASP A 227 7.92 3.35 6.16
N GLU A 228 6.97 4.27 6.13
CA GLU A 228 7.18 5.66 6.51
C GLU A 228 6.35 6.06 7.73
N TYR A 229 6.96 6.90 8.55
CA TYR A 229 6.31 7.44 9.75
C TYR A 229 6.46 8.96 9.80
N ALA A 230 5.34 9.63 10.05
CA ALA A 230 5.33 11.05 10.39
C ALA A 230 5.85 11.24 11.81
N ILE A 231 6.73 12.20 12.00
CA ILE A 231 7.09 12.73 13.31
C ILE A 231 5.96 13.66 13.72
N VAL A 232 5.38 13.40 14.90
CA VAL A 232 4.19 14.09 15.37
C VAL A 232 4.52 14.96 16.58
N GLU A 233 4.21 16.24 16.48
CA GLU A 233 4.26 17.18 17.59
C GLU A 233 2.86 17.48 18.12
N LYS A 234 2.67 17.34 19.42
CA LYS A 234 1.46 17.82 20.09
C LYS A 234 1.64 19.29 20.44
N ARG A 235 0.67 20.10 20.07
CA ARG A 235 0.58 21.52 20.43
C ARG A 235 -0.68 21.74 21.25
N THR A 236 -0.53 22.39 22.36
CA THR A 236 -1.67 22.73 23.20
C THR A 236 -2.01 24.21 23.03
N PHE A 237 -3.22 24.50 22.60
CA PHE A 237 -3.78 25.85 22.49
C PHE A 237 -4.91 26.00 23.52
N GLY A 238 -4.57 26.40 24.73
CA GLY A 238 -5.51 26.41 25.86
C GLY A 238 -5.92 25.00 26.24
N ILE A 239 -7.20 24.64 26.05
CA ILE A 239 -7.74 23.30 26.33
C ILE A 239 -7.77 22.38 25.10
N ILE A 240 -7.37 22.89 23.92
CA ILE A 240 -7.38 22.14 22.67
C ILE A 240 -5.99 21.58 22.41
N GLU A 241 -5.90 20.25 22.29
CA GLU A 241 -4.70 19.57 21.76
C GLU A 241 -4.79 19.46 20.24
N ASP A 242 -3.82 20.01 19.54
CA ASP A 242 -3.63 19.86 18.11
C ASP A 242 -2.38 18.99 17.83
N THR A 243 -2.46 18.21 16.78
CA THR A 243 -1.39 17.28 16.39
C THR A 243 -0.87 17.66 15.03
N ARG A 244 0.38 18.12 14.95
CA ARG A 244 1.01 18.54 13.71
C ARG A 244 2.10 17.56 13.27
N GLU A 245 2.16 17.31 11.95
CA GLU A 245 3.31 16.63 11.34
C GLU A 245 4.54 17.55 11.33
N ALA A 246 5.61 17.11 11.98
CA ALA A 246 6.85 17.85 12.16
C ALA A 246 8.02 17.26 11.38
N GLY A 247 7.85 16.10 10.75
CA GLY A 247 8.91 15.45 10.00
C GLY A 247 8.53 14.10 9.45
N LEU A 248 9.49 13.46 8.80
CA LEU A 248 9.33 12.17 8.13
C LEU A 248 10.54 11.28 8.38
N ILE A 249 10.29 10.02 8.70
CA ILE A 249 11.30 8.96 8.73
C ILE A 249 10.92 7.84 7.77
N VAL A 250 11.92 7.13 7.24
CA VAL A 250 11.76 5.88 6.48
C VAL A 250 12.43 4.75 7.21
N ILE A 251 11.79 3.59 7.29
CA ILE A 251 12.33 2.38 7.94
C ILE A 251 13.37 1.73 7.02
N THR A 252 14.59 1.59 7.53
CA THR A 252 15.72 1.04 6.78
C THR A 252 16.05 -0.40 7.17
N ASP A 253 15.80 -0.76 8.43
CA ASP A 253 15.99 -2.12 8.93
C ASP A 253 14.92 -2.50 9.94
N VAL A 254 14.54 -3.79 9.94
CA VAL A 254 13.43 -4.32 10.75
C VAL A 254 13.88 -5.57 11.49
N SER A 255 13.85 -5.52 12.83
CA SER A 255 13.98 -6.67 13.71
C SER A 255 12.61 -7.06 14.29
N GLN A 256 12.51 -8.07 15.12
CA GLN A 256 11.22 -8.58 15.63
C GLN A 256 10.42 -7.53 16.42
N GLN A 257 11.05 -6.75 17.28
CA GLN A 257 10.39 -5.79 18.20
C GLN A 257 10.90 -4.35 18.05
N VAL A 258 12.02 -4.16 17.37
CA VAL A 258 12.68 -2.87 17.20
C VAL A 258 13.05 -2.71 15.74
N SER A 259 12.93 -1.50 15.24
CA SER A 259 13.34 -1.18 13.87
C SER A 259 14.23 0.05 13.85
N THR A 260 15.06 0.15 12.81
CA THR A 260 15.90 1.30 12.54
C THR A 260 15.28 2.11 11.41
N GLY A 261 15.17 3.41 11.63
CA GLY A 261 14.70 4.36 10.62
C GLY A 261 15.73 5.44 10.33
N ARG A 262 15.58 6.09 9.19
CA ARG A 262 16.35 7.26 8.77
C ARG A 262 15.45 8.47 8.65
N VAL A 263 15.86 9.55 9.28
CA VAL A 263 15.18 10.85 9.23
C VAL A 263 15.39 11.46 7.85
N LEU A 264 14.30 11.73 7.14
CA LEU A 264 14.31 12.44 5.86
C LEU A 264 14.23 13.95 6.08
N TYR A 265 13.43 14.38 7.04
CA TYR A 265 13.42 15.76 7.56
C TYR A 265 12.72 15.80 8.93
N ALA A 266 13.06 16.81 9.71
CA ALA A 266 12.41 17.16 10.97
C ALA A 266 12.48 18.66 11.18
N SER A 267 11.41 19.25 11.73
CA SER A 267 11.34 20.69 12.06
C SER A 267 11.91 21.01 13.44
N ALA A 268 12.10 19.99 14.28
CA ALA A 268 12.67 20.12 15.62
C ALA A 268 13.67 18.99 15.90
N GLY A 269 14.46 19.15 16.97
CA GLY A 269 15.36 18.09 17.45
C GLY A 269 14.59 16.87 17.90
N LEU A 270 15.09 15.69 17.55
CA LEU A 270 14.50 14.42 17.95
C LEU A 270 15.10 13.94 19.28
N ASN A 271 14.24 13.44 20.15
CA ASN A 271 14.63 12.85 21.42
C ASN A 271 13.93 11.50 21.61
N ALA A 272 14.35 10.78 22.64
CA ALA A 272 13.58 9.64 23.11
C ALA A 272 12.15 10.11 23.46
N ASP A 273 11.17 9.25 23.23
CA ASP A 273 9.73 9.52 23.39
C ASP A 273 9.09 10.44 22.34
N THR A 274 9.84 10.99 21.37
CA THR A 274 9.21 11.64 20.20
C THR A 274 8.22 10.69 19.53
N GLN A 275 6.97 11.14 19.40
CA GLN A 275 5.88 10.31 18.86
C GLN A 275 5.95 10.21 17.34
N LEU A 276 5.70 9.02 16.85
CA LEU A 276 5.65 8.69 15.43
C LEU A 276 4.29 8.07 15.09
N LYS A 277 3.77 8.43 13.94
CA LYS A 277 2.53 7.87 13.39
C LYS A 277 2.77 7.32 11.99
N GLU A 278 2.27 6.13 11.73
CA GLU A 278 2.36 5.48 10.41
C GLU A 278 1.75 6.35 9.32
N ILE A 279 2.41 6.39 8.15
CA ILE A 279 1.85 6.88 6.90
C ILE A 279 1.54 5.66 6.04
N ALA A 280 0.25 5.38 5.83
CA ALA A 280 -0.15 4.29 4.95
C ALA A 280 0.25 4.61 3.51
N ARG A 281 1.01 3.70 2.88
CA ARG A 281 1.41 3.75 1.48
C ARG A 281 1.01 2.45 0.79
N GLN A 282 0.72 2.52 -0.50
CA GLN A 282 0.55 1.32 -1.33
C GLN A 282 1.88 0.58 -1.50
N GLY A 283 2.99 1.28 -1.31
CA GLY A 283 4.34 0.73 -1.42
C GLY A 283 4.90 0.77 -2.84
N VAL A 284 4.38 1.67 -3.66
CA VAL A 284 4.82 1.92 -5.02
C VAL A 284 4.98 3.42 -5.21
N ASP A 285 6.10 3.85 -5.77
CA ASP A 285 6.30 5.21 -6.24
C ASP A 285 6.00 5.24 -7.75
N PHE A 286 5.27 6.25 -8.20
CA PHE A 286 4.94 6.47 -9.61
C PHE A 286 5.72 7.69 -10.13
N ASP A 287 6.58 7.45 -11.12
CA ASP A 287 7.41 8.48 -11.72
C ASP A 287 6.87 8.86 -13.12
N LEU A 288 6.75 10.15 -13.36
CA LEU A 288 6.66 10.73 -14.71
C LEU A 288 7.97 11.41 -15.05
N TYR A 289 8.55 11.09 -16.18
CA TYR A 289 9.85 11.64 -16.55
C TYR A 289 10.00 11.89 -18.02
N PHE A 290 11.03 12.67 -18.31
CA PHE A 290 11.45 12.99 -19.64
C PHE A 290 12.96 12.85 -19.73
N HIS A 291 13.44 12.00 -20.64
CA HIS A 291 14.85 11.82 -20.94
C HIS A 291 15.18 12.33 -22.33
N SER A 292 16.42 12.79 -22.52
CA SER A 292 17.04 12.98 -23.82
C SER A 292 18.18 11.97 -23.94
N SER A 293 18.21 11.21 -25.02
CA SER A 293 19.25 10.20 -25.30
C SER A 293 19.58 10.16 -26.78
N GLY A 294 20.86 10.30 -27.16
CA GLY A 294 21.30 10.17 -28.54
C GLY A 294 20.56 11.05 -29.53
N GLY A 295 20.05 12.24 -29.08
CA GLY A 295 19.24 13.14 -29.90
C GLY A 295 17.75 12.81 -29.96
N GLN A 296 17.31 11.76 -29.27
CA GLN A 296 15.90 11.39 -29.13
C GLN A 296 15.33 11.92 -27.83
N MET A 297 14.03 12.18 -27.85
CA MET A 297 13.24 12.49 -26.67
C MET A 297 12.50 11.23 -26.21
N LEU A 298 12.59 10.92 -24.93
CA LEU A 298 12.05 9.70 -24.31
C LEU A 298 11.14 10.06 -23.12
N PRO A 299 9.91 10.57 -23.38
CA PRO A 299 8.93 10.66 -22.30
C PRO A 299 8.59 9.26 -21.81
N GLY A 300 8.37 9.15 -20.50
CA GLY A 300 8.07 7.85 -19.92
C GLY A 300 7.42 7.93 -18.55
N PHE A 301 6.97 6.79 -18.10
CA PHE A 301 6.56 6.59 -16.71
C PHE A 301 7.23 5.35 -16.14
N ARG A 302 7.36 5.31 -14.82
CA ARG A 302 7.97 4.20 -14.10
C ARG A 302 7.25 3.97 -12.79
N MET A 303 7.05 2.71 -12.45
CA MET A 303 6.56 2.27 -11.14
C MET A 303 7.72 1.60 -10.40
N THR A 304 8.01 2.07 -9.21
CA THR A 304 9.13 1.59 -8.39
C THR A 304 8.58 1.06 -7.08
N ALA A 305 8.83 -0.21 -6.77
CA ALA A 305 8.41 -0.79 -5.50
C ALA A 305 9.27 -0.21 -4.36
N SER A 306 8.61 0.33 -3.34
CA SER A 306 9.28 0.99 -2.20
C SER A 306 9.17 0.18 -0.92
N ARG A 307 8.00 -0.36 -0.60
CA ARG A 307 7.73 -1.11 0.62
C ARG A 307 8.20 -2.56 0.49
N GLY A 308 8.98 -3.01 1.46
CA GLY A 308 9.54 -4.36 1.50
C GLY A 308 10.87 -4.53 0.76
N PHE A 309 11.19 -3.62 -0.14
CA PHE A 309 12.37 -3.70 -1.01
C PHE A 309 13.47 -2.69 -0.67
N TYR A 310 13.19 -1.74 0.20
CA TYR A 310 14.14 -0.69 0.56
C TYR A 310 15.45 -1.26 1.17
N PRO A 311 16.66 -0.79 0.81
CA PRO A 311 16.94 0.33 -0.13
C PRO A 311 17.04 -0.08 -1.60
N LEU A 312 17.11 -1.39 -1.95
CA LEU A 312 17.16 -1.88 -3.32
C LEU A 312 15.74 -2.03 -3.86
N ARG A 313 15.32 -1.12 -4.73
CA ARG A 313 13.95 -0.95 -5.18
C ARG A 313 13.79 -1.42 -6.63
N PRO A 314 13.10 -2.52 -6.91
CA PRO A 314 12.83 -2.94 -8.29
C PRO A 314 11.84 -1.97 -8.95
N PHE A 315 11.98 -1.79 -10.26
CA PHE A 315 11.09 -0.96 -11.04
C PHE A 315 10.71 -1.59 -12.38
N VAL A 316 9.56 -1.18 -12.88
CA VAL A 316 9.13 -1.38 -14.27
C VAL A 316 8.81 -0.01 -14.87
N GLY A 317 9.13 0.18 -16.14
CA GLY A 317 8.90 1.45 -16.80
C GLY A 317 8.55 1.28 -18.27
N ILE A 318 7.93 2.33 -18.80
CA ILE A 318 7.63 2.45 -20.22
C ILE A 318 8.18 3.80 -20.70
N GLN A 319 8.84 3.79 -21.86
CA GLN A 319 9.32 4.98 -22.57
C GLN A 319 8.84 4.95 -24.01
N ILE A 320 8.56 6.11 -24.55
CA ILE A 320 8.16 6.29 -25.94
C ILE A 320 9.26 7.07 -26.65
N PRO A 321 10.13 6.41 -27.44
CA PRO A 321 11.12 7.13 -28.25
C PRO A 321 10.43 8.01 -29.29
N LEU A 322 10.65 9.33 -29.19
CA LEU A 322 10.14 10.31 -30.15
C LEU A 322 11.27 10.73 -31.08
N GLY A 323 11.17 10.35 -32.35
CA GLY A 323 12.15 10.69 -33.38
C GLY A 323 12.32 9.59 -34.41
N ASN A 324 12.87 9.92 -35.56
CA ASN A 324 12.99 9.02 -36.72
C ASN A 324 14.24 8.13 -36.68
N ALA A 325 14.98 8.08 -35.56
CA ALA A 325 16.28 7.39 -35.51
C ALA A 325 16.19 5.86 -35.45
N ILE A 326 15.00 5.30 -35.23
CA ILE A 326 14.80 3.86 -34.97
C ILE A 326 14.68 3.04 -36.25
N VAL A 327 14.24 3.64 -37.35
CA VAL A 327 13.97 2.92 -38.63
C VAL A 327 14.89 3.37 -39.75
N THR A 328 15.16 2.47 -40.68
CA THR A 328 15.92 2.75 -41.90
C THR A 328 15.03 3.27 -43.04
N THR A 329 13.75 3.02 -42.97
CA THR A 329 12.74 3.42 -43.98
C THR A 329 11.62 4.25 -43.32
N VAL A 330 11.03 5.18 -44.10
CA VAL A 330 9.91 6.00 -43.58
C VAL A 330 8.68 5.14 -43.46
N VAL A 331 8.33 4.76 -42.26
CA VAL A 331 7.12 4.01 -41.92
C VAL A 331 6.51 4.64 -40.67
N ASP A 332 5.18 4.73 -40.62
CA ASP A 332 4.48 5.16 -39.40
C ASP A 332 4.58 4.07 -38.33
N ILE A 333 5.45 4.27 -37.36
CA ILE A 333 5.65 3.36 -36.24
C ILE A 333 5.46 4.10 -34.90
N VAL A 334 4.96 3.36 -33.93
CA VAL A 334 4.92 3.79 -32.54
C VAL A 334 5.79 2.85 -31.70
N PRO A 335 7.04 3.21 -31.43
CA PRO A 335 7.93 2.40 -30.59
C PRO A 335 7.59 2.61 -29.12
N VAL A 336 7.62 1.52 -28.38
CA VAL A 336 7.42 1.51 -26.92
C VAL A 336 8.51 0.66 -26.28
N ASN A 337 9.33 1.28 -25.45
CA ASN A 337 10.31 0.59 -24.64
C ASN A 337 9.68 0.14 -23.31
N ALA A 338 9.67 -1.15 -23.05
CA ALA A 338 9.39 -1.72 -21.74
C ALA A 338 10.71 -2.00 -21.02
N ILE A 339 10.86 -1.50 -19.79
CA ILE A 339 12.11 -1.55 -19.03
C ILE A 339 11.86 -2.18 -17.68
N PHE A 340 12.77 -3.06 -17.27
CA PHE A 340 12.80 -3.72 -15.97
C PHE A 340 14.15 -3.47 -15.31
N GLY A 341 14.17 -3.10 -14.05
CA GLY A 341 15.43 -2.80 -13.40
C GLY A 341 15.31 -2.65 -11.89
N ALA A 342 16.36 -2.15 -11.30
CA ALA A 342 16.40 -1.81 -9.89
C ALA A 342 17.19 -0.51 -9.68
N GLU A 343 16.84 0.21 -8.62
CA GLU A 343 17.58 1.36 -8.12
C GLU A 343 17.94 1.15 -6.65
N TYR A 344 19.05 1.74 -6.20
CA TYR A 344 19.48 1.70 -4.82
C TYR A 344 19.34 3.09 -4.18
N MET A 345 18.37 3.26 -3.28
CA MET A 345 18.03 4.54 -2.66
C MET A 345 18.95 4.88 -1.49
N ILE A 346 19.68 5.98 -1.60
CA ILE A 346 20.57 6.52 -0.56
C ILE A 346 20.00 7.87 -0.10
N PRO A 347 19.25 7.94 1.00
CA PRO A 347 18.69 9.21 1.49
C PRO A 347 19.74 10.05 2.22
N ILE A 348 19.75 11.35 1.98
CA ILE A 348 20.61 12.35 2.62
C ILE A 348 19.70 13.52 3.03
N GLY A 349 18.96 13.34 4.13
CA GLY A 349 17.91 14.28 4.49
C GLY A 349 16.79 14.28 3.43
N ARG A 350 16.39 15.47 2.98
CA ARG A 350 15.41 15.62 1.88
C ARG A 350 15.97 15.24 0.51
N PHE A 351 17.30 15.24 0.35
CA PHE A 351 17.95 14.77 -0.86
C PHE A 351 18.08 13.25 -0.87
N HIS A 352 18.19 12.67 -2.05
CA HIS A 352 18.58 11.28 -2.22
C HIS A 352 19.42 11.13 -3.49
N ILE A 353 20.28 10.13 -3.47
CA ILE A 353 21.01 9.63 -4.62
C ILE A 353 20.50 8.20 -4.89
N ALA A 354 20.22 7.90 -6.15
CA ALA A 354 19.75 6.57 -6.52
C ALA A 354 20.44 6.10 -7.81
N PRO A 355 21.57 5.37 -7.72
CA PRO A 355 22.09 4.63 -8.86
C PRO A 355 21.05 3.59 -9.30
N TYR A 356 20.92 3.40 -10.61
CA TYR A 356 19.98 2.45 -11.19
C TYR A 356 20.58 1.71 -12.38
N ALA A 357 20.06 0.52 -12.64
CA ALA A 357 20.32 -0.24 -13.84
C ALA A 357 19.07 -1.03 -14.26
N GLY A 358 18.94 -1.26 -15.54
CA GLY A 358 17.81 -1.99 -16.09
C GLY A 358 18.08 -2.53 -17.49
N VAL A 359 17.26 -3.49 -17.89
CA VAL A 359 17.20 -4.04 -19.23
C VAL A 359 15.82 -3.84 -19.82
N GLY A 360 15.69 -3.84 -21.12
CA GLY A 360 14.40 -3.59 -21.76
C GLY A 360 14.28 -4.19 -23.15
N LEU A 361 13.05 -4.12 -23.63
CA LEU A 361 12.62 -4.54 -24.95
C LEU A 361 11.89 -3.39 -25.63
N THR A 362 12.13 -3.17 -26.92
CA THR A 362 11.31 -2.25 -27.72
C THR A 362 10.29 -3.05 -28.51
N TYR A 363 9.03 -2.71 -28.26
CA TYR A 363 7.90 -3.16 -29.03
C TYR A 363 7.51 -2.07 -30.02
N VAL A 364 7.23 -2.47 -31.28
CA VAL A 364 6.83 -1.54 -32.33
C VAL A 364 5.50 -1.99 -32.91
N HIS A 365 4.56 -1.08 -32.98
CA HIS A 365 3.34 -1.24 -33.76
C HIS A 365 3.53 -0.57 -35.11
N ILE A 366 3.37 -1.32 -36.20
CA ILE A 366 3.50 -0.85 -37.60
C ILE A 366 2.10 -0.74 -38.17
N ALA A 367 1.64 0.48 -38.39
CA ALA A 367 0.29 0.74 -38.90
C ALA A 367 0.03 0.13 -40.33
N VAL A 368 1.07 0.12 -41.19
CA VAL A 368 1.04 -0.48 -42.51
C VAL A 368 2.30 -1.34 -42.68
N PRO A 369 2.25 -2.62 -42.29
CA PRO A 369 3.45 -3.47 -42.34
C PRO A 369 3.88 -3.74 -43.78
N PRO A 370 5.18 -3.67 -44.08
CA PRO A 370 5.72 -4.14 -45.36
C PRO A 370 5.46 -5.64 -45.58
N ILE A 371 5.49 -6.09 -46.84
CA ILE A 371 5.30 -7.51 -47.17
C ILE A 371 6.29 -8.37 -46.40
N GLY A 372 5.79 -9.34 -45.63
CA GLY A 372 6.60 -10.24 -44.80
C GLY A 372 6.81 -9.81 -43.33
N TYR A 373 6.24 -8.68 -42.92
CA TYR A 373 6.25 -8.20 -41.53
C TYR A 373 4.89 -8.37 -40.85
N GLU A 374 4.93 -8.70 -39.56
CA GLU A 374 3.75 -8.62 -38.71
C GLU A 374 3.54 -7.17 -38.25
N SER A 375 2.28 -6.78 -38.03
CA SER A 375 1.94 -5.44 -37.53
C SER A 375 2.56 -5.11 -36.18
N ASP A 376 2.90 -6.14 -35.41
CA ASP A 376 3.39 -6.05 -34.05
C ASP A 376 4.68 -6.87 -33.88
N SER A 377 5.79 -6.24 -33.54
CA SER A 377 7.09 -6.90 -33.45
C SER A 377 7.94 -6.39 -32.31
N LEU A 378 8.69 -7.31 -31.69
CA LEU A 378 9.82 -6.97 -30.83
C LEU A 378 11.02 -6.64 -31.71
N THR A 379 11.56 -5.43 -31.56
CA THR A 379 12.56 -4.89 -32.48
C THR A 379 13.93 -4.67 -31.88
N HIS A 380 14.02 -4.36 -30.56
CA HIS A 380 15.28 -4.11 -29.91
C HIS A 380 15.37 -4.77 -28.53
N LEU A 381 16.59 -5.09 -28.17
CA LEU A 381 17.00 -5.42 -26.81
C LEU A 381 17.83 -4.28 -26.27
N GLY A 382 17.49 -3.76 -25.09
CA GLY A 382 18.14 -2.60 -24.52
C GLY A 382 18.64 -2.79 -23.12
N ALA A 383 19.57 -1.93 -22.74
CA ALA A 383 20.04 -1.78 -21.37
C ALA A 383 20.20 -0.29 -21.03
N GLN A 384 20.00 0.05 -19.78
CA GLN A 384 20.22 1.39 -19.26
C GLN A 384 20.89 1.33 -17.89
N ALA A 385 21.74 2.33 -17.58
CA ALA A 385 22.30 2.53 -16.27
C ALA A 385 22.56 4.01 -16.01
N GLY A 386 22.47 4.43 -14.76
CA GLY A 386 22.66 5.84 -14.42
C GLY A 386 22.58 6.12 -12.94
N GLY A 387 22.54 7.39 -12.63
CA GLY A 387 22.35 7.90 -11.28
C GLY A 387 21.32 9.03 -11.27
N ARG A 388 20.47 8.99 -10.27
CA ARG A 388 19.43 9.99 -10.02
C ARG A 388 19.78 10.78 -8.77
N ILE A 389 19.55 12.09 -8.81
CA ILE A 389 19.58 12.97 -7.64
C ILE A 389 18.19 13.57 -7.52
N GLY A 390 17.56 13.39 -6.37
CA GLY A 390 16.21 13.89 -6.13
C GLY A 390 16.09 14.65 -4.82
N TYR A 391 15.04 15.46 -4.75
CA TYR A 391 14.67 16.27 -3.61
C TYR A 391 13.21 16.03 -3.22
N LEU A 392 12.97 15.74 -1.95
CA LEU A 392 11.65 15.55 -1.36
C LEU A 392 11.01 16.92 -1.09
N VAL A 393 10.14 17.36 -1.99
CA VAL A 393 9.43 18.65 -1.89
C VAL A 393 8.38 18.59 -0.78
N SER A 394 7.57 17.55 -0.79
CA SER A 394 6.61 17.24 0.26
C SER A 394 6.78 15.76 0.68
N ARG A 395 6.03 15.30 1.67
CA ARG A 395 6.06 13.88 2.06
C ARG A 395 5.64 12.94 0.92
N ASP A 396 4.88 13.45 -0.07
CA ASP A 396 4.27 12.65 -1.14
C ASP A 396 4.91 12.88 -2.51
N ILE A 397 5.72 13.95 -2.67
CA ILE A 397 6.24 14.38 -3.97
C ILE A 397 7.76 14.56 -3.92
N ARG A 398 8.46 13.95 -4.89
CA ARG A 398 9.88 14.19 -5.16
C ARG A 398 10.06 14.78 -6.55
N LEU A 399 10.97 15.73 -6.69
CA LEU A 399 11.53 16.14 -7.97
C LEU A 399 12.91 15.52 -8.12
N TYR A 400 13.30 15.17 -9.33
CA TYR A 400 14.62 14.61 -9.58
C TYR A 400 15.17 14.97 -10.94
N VAL A 401 16.48 14.87 -11.03
CA VAL A 401 17.23 14.85 -12.27
C VAL A 401 18.02 13.55 -12.32
N ASP A 402 18.24 13.01 -13.51
CA ASP A 402 19.10 11.84 -13.68
C ASP A 402 20.06 12.01 -14.86
N VAL A 403 21.18 11.31 -14.76
CA VAL A 403 22.20 11.22 -15.79
C VAL A 403 22.62 9.75 -15.90
N GLY A 404 22.71 9.28 -17.12
CA GLY A 404 23.06 7.90 -17.38
C GLY A 404 23.45 7.64 -18.82
N ALA A 405 23.31 6.40 -19.19
CA ALA A 405 23.43 5.95 -20.57
C ALA A 405 22.45 4.83 -20.83
N ASP A 406 21.95 4.77 -22.03
CA ASP A 406 21.17 3.65 -22.55
C ASP A 406 21.72 3.19 -23.90
N TYR A 407 21.44 1.94 -24.24
CA TYR A 407 21.82 1.38 -25.52
C TYR A 407 20.83 0.31 -25.94
N TRP A 408 20.33 0.43 -27.18
CA TRP A 408 19.28 -0.39 -27.74
C TRP A 408 19.79 -1.03 -29.04
N LEU A 409 19.97 -2.35 -29.00
CA LEU A 409 20.44 -3.17 -30.10
C LEU A 409 19.26 -3.69 -30.90
N PRO A 410 19.20 -3.47 -32.23
CA PRO A 410 18.17 -4.05 -33.07
C PRO A 410 18.30 -5.57 -33.17
N LEU A 411 17.17 -6.27 -33.07
CA LEU A 411 17.07 -7.71 -33.32
C LEU A 411 17.12 -8.02 -34.83
N ASP A 412 16.63 -7.04 -35.63
CA ASP A 412 16.74 -7.04 -37.10
C ASP A 412 17.48 -5.78 -37.57
N ARG A 413 18.73 -5.96 -38.02
CA ARG A 413 19.61 -4.88 -38.46
C ARG A 413 19.32 -4.39 -39.88
N ILE A 414 18.43 -5.04 -40.62
CA ILE A 414 18.08 -4.62 -42.00
C ILE A 414 17.13 -3.44 -41.95
N HIS A 415 16.14 -3.48 -41.05
CA HIS A 415 15.04 -2.52 -40.98
C HIS A 415 15.14 -1.55 -39.81
N PHE A 416 15.90 -1.92 -38.77
CA PHE A 416 16.05 -1.12 -37.56
C PHE A 416 17.50 -0.76 -37.28
N ARG A 417 17.70 0.42 -36.68
CA ARG A 417 19.03 0.91 -36.27
C ARG A 417 19.18 0.86 -34.77
N GLU A 418 20.41 0.64 -34.33
CA GLU A 418 20.77 0.87 -32.95
C GLU A 418 20.53 2.32 -32.57
N TYR A 419 20.11 2.55 -31.34
CA TYR A 419 19.96 3.89 -30.78
C TYR A 419 20.35 3.91 -29.31
N GLY A 420 20.47 5.11 -28.75
CA GLY A 420 20.87 5.34 -27.38
C GLY A 420 22.08 6.25 -27.30
N GLY A 421 22.64 6.37 -26.11
CA GLY A 421 23.78 7.22 -25.81
C GLY A 421 23.74 7.73 -24.38
N LEU A 422 24.38 8.86 -24.14
CA LEU A 422 24.24 9.57 -22.86
C LEU A 422 22.81 10.05 -22.67
N THR A 423 22.26 9.78 -21.49
CA THR A 423 20.94 10.21 -21.10
C THR A 423 21.02 11.31 -20.06
N ILE A 424 20.21 12.34 -20.24
CA ILE A 424 19.95 13.39 -19.24
C ILE A 424 18.45 13.51 -19.13
N GLY A 425 17.95 13.56 -17.92
CA GLY A 425 16.51 13.62 -17.69
C GLY A 425 16.12 14.33 -16.42
N ALA A 426 14.82 14.57 -16.34
CA ALA A 426 14.18 15.10 -15.15
C ALA A 426 12.80 14.49 -15.00
N GLY A 427 12.29 14.45 -13.78
CA GLY A 427 10.98 13.91 -13.52
C GLY A 427 10.42 14.28 -12.14
N ILE A 428 9.18 13.85 -11.97
CA ILE A 428 8.43 13.96 -10.74
C ILE A 428 8.01 12.56 -10.29
N SER A 429 8.17 12.28 -9.01
CA SER A 429 7.80 11.02 -8.37
C SER A 429 6.69 11.27 -7.36
N PHE A 430 5.61 10.51 -7.47
CA PHE A 430 4.49 10.48 -6.53
C PHE A 430 4.62 9.21 -5.69
N LYS A 431 4.65 9.37 -4.38
CA LYS A 431 4.72 8.26 -3.41
C LYS A 431 3.29 7.83 -3.08
N LEU A 432 2.89 6.67 -3.54
CA LEU A 432 1.53 6.14 -3.38
C LEU A 432 1.40 5.20 -2.17
#